data_3744f73fc43165939bfcd9547c1d5aeb
#
_entry.id   3744f73fc43165939bfcd9547c1d5aeb
#
_cell.length_a   1.000
_cell.length_b   1.000
_cell.length_c   1.000
_cell.angle_alpha   90.00
_cell.angle_beta   90.00
_cell.angle_gamma   90.00
#
_symmetry.space_group_name_H-M   'P 1'
#
loop_
_entity.id
_entity.type
_entity.pdbx_description
1 polymer ?
#
loop_
_entity_poly.entity_id
_entity_poly.type
_entity_poly.pdbx_seq_one_letter_code
_entity_poly.pdbx_strand_id
1 'polypeptide(L)'
;METLTLLWGTVILRPYVFVFLACYLTIAILNMGVVRSVVFTVLAYLVAFLSEYSSTRNGFPFGHYSYIESTRDQELWISNVPFMDSLSFSFLIYVSYTFSLLLWSPLIKKQWDIRLGDIHSLKHSVRVIVSASILCMMLDVVIDPAAFLGDRWFLGKIYFYREAGEYFHIPLTNFAGWFFVAGVVLFCFALLDRWLDTKIPFNSQHQFPAQALLGPGIYFGVLVFNLAVTFYIGEILLGFLGTLISLAIFSLALFKVKQVK
;
A
#
# COMPACT_ATOMS: atom_id res chain seq x y z
N MET A 1 -13.11 -22.36 -16.42
CA MET A 1 -11.72 -22.48 -16.93
C MET A 1 -11.15 -21.11 -17.30
N GLU A 2 -11.88 -20.29 -18.03
CA GLU A 2 -11.43 -18.97 -18.49
C GLU A 2 -10.96 -18.02 -17.35
N THR A 3 -11.73 -17.89 -16.27
CA THR A 3 -11.34 -17.03 -15.11
C THR A 3 -10.05 -17.48 -14.44
N LEU A 4 -9.81 -18.78 -14.31
CA LEU A 4 -8.56 -19.30 -13.73
C LEU A 4 -7.36 -19.04 -14.65
N THR A 5 -7.57 -19.14 -15.96
CA THR A 5 -6.54 -18.82 -16.95
C THR A 5 -6.17 -17.35 -16.91
N LEU A 6 -7.16 -16.44 -16.82
CA LEU A 6 -6.94 -15.00 -16.68
C LEU A 6 -6.26 -14.65 -15.35
N LEU A 7 -6.65 -15.31 -14.25
CA LEU A 7 -5.97 -15.12 -12.95
C LEU A 7 -4.51 -15.56 -13.03
N TRP A 8 -4.21 -16.69 -13.67
CA TRP A 8 -2.84 -17.14 -13.88
C TRP A 8 -2.07 -16.17 -14.79
N GLY A 9 -2.72 -15.68 -15.84
CA GLY A 9 -2.17 -14.62 -16.70
C GLY A 9 -1.83 -13.35 -15.94
N THR A 10 -2.69 -12.95 -14.97
CA THR A 10 -2.40 -11.81 -14.08
C THR A 10 -1.12 -12.04 -13.27
N VAL A 11 -0.92 -13.25 -12.73
CA VAL A 11 0.30 -13.57 -11.96
C VAL A 11 1.55 -13.47 -12.84
N ILE A 12 1.49 -13.98 -14.07
CA ILE A 12 2.62 -13.96 -15.02
C ILE A 12 2.91 -12.52 -15.47
N LEU A 13 1.89 -11.74 -15.75
CA LEU A 13 2.02 -10.37 -16.27
C LEU A 13 2.45 -9.38 -15.17
N ARG A 14 2.04 -9.61 -13.92
CA ARG A 14 2.24 -8.71 -12.76
C ARG A 14 2.94 -9.42 -11.59
N PRO A 15 4.07 -10.10 -11.77
CA PRO A 15 4.68 -10.94 -10.73
C PRO A 15 5.07 -10.14 -9.47
N TYR A 16 5.47 -8.88 -9.63
CA TYR A 16 5.86 -8.01 -8.52
C TYR A 16 4.69 -7.74 -7.54
N VAL A 17 3.45 -7.63 -8.04
CA VAL A 17 2.25 -7.46 -7.19
C VAL A 17 2.10 -8.67 -6.28
N PHE A 18 2.26 -9.88 -6.82
CA PHE A 18 2.11 -11.11 -6.05
C PHE A 18 3.28 -11.37 -5.09
N VAL A 19 4.48 -10.91 -5.43
CA VAL A 19 5.62 -10.93 -4.50
C VAL A 19 5.34 -10.03 -3.29
N PHE A 20 4.93 -8.78 -3.51
CA PHE A 20 4.57 -7.87 -2.41
C PHE A 20 3.36 -8.38 -1.62
N LEU A 21 2.36 -8.94 -2.29
CA LEU A 21 1.20 -9.56 -1.66
C LEU A 21 1.61 -10.72 -0.74
N ALA A 22 2.48 -11.63 -1.20
CA ALA A 22 2.97 -12.75 -0.41
C ALA A 22 3.76 -12.30 0.82
N CYS A 23 4.65 -11.30 0.65
CA CYS A 23 5.38 -10.70 1.76
C CYS A 23 4.43 -10.06 2.78
N TYR A 24 3.46 -9.28 2.29
CA TYR A 24 2.44 -8.66 3.14
C TYR A 24 1.63 -9.70 3.92
N LEU A 25 1.08 -10.71 3.24
CA LEU A 25 0.26 -11.73 3.88
C LEU A 25 1.05 -12.48 4.97
N THR A 26 2.32 -12.81 4.69
CA THR A 26 3.20 -13.43 5.69
C THR A 26 3.30 -12.54 6.94
N ILE A 27 3.60 -11.27 6.78
CA ILE A 27 3.76 -10.34 7.91
C ILE A 27 2.43 -10.09 8.61
N ALA A 28 1.33 -9.96 7.86
CA ALA A 28 0.02 -9.73 8.42
C ALA A 28 -0.44 -10.92 9.28
N ILE A 29 -0.23 -12.15 8.79
CA ILE A 29 -0.55 -13.37 9.54
C ILE A 29 0.26 -13.45 10.85
N LEU A 30 1.54 -13.11 10.81
CA LEU A 30 2.39 -13.06 12.00
C LEU A 30 1.94 -11.99 13.00
N ASN A 31 1.50 -10.83 12.53
CA ASN A 31 1.15 -9.68 13.37
C ASN A 31 -0.27 -9.72 13.91
N MET A 32 -1.24 -10.23 13.17
CA MET A 32 -2.67 -10.14 13.51
C MET A 32 -3.47 -11.43 13.28
N GLY A 33 -2.82 -12.51 12.83
CA GLY A 33 -3.43 -13.81 12.57
C GLY A 33 -4.16 -13.89 11.24
N VAL A 34 -4.51 -15.12 10.83
CA VAL A 34 -5.10 -15.40 9.52
C VAL A 34 -6.43 -14.68 9.29
N VAL A 35 -7.35 -14.76 10.28
CA VAL A 35 -8.69 -14.19 10.13
C VAL A 35 -8.65 -12.68 9.86
N ARG A 36 -7.88 -11.93 10.66
CA ARG A 36 -7.74 -10.48 10.50
C ARG A 36 -7.03 -10.12 9.20
N SER A 37 -6.05 -10.92 8.79
CA SER A 37 -5.34 -10.72 7.53
C SER A 37 -6.27 -10.88 6.33
N VAL A 38 -7.12 -11.90 6.32
CA VAL A 38 -8.14 -12.11 5.28
C VAL A 38 -9.17 -10.98 5.29
N VAL A 39 -9.70 -10.62 6.46
CA VAL A 39 -10.67 -9.52 6.59
C VAL A 39 -10.09 -8.21 6.09
N PHE A 40 -8.84 -7.89 6.45
CA PHE A 40 -8.16 -6.68 5.98
C PHE A 40 -7.97 -6.70 4.46
N THR A 41 -7.49 -7.82 3.90
CA THR A 41 -7.26 -7.96 2.44
C THR A 41 -8.56 -7.77 1.66
N VAL A 42 -9.63 -8.45 2.08
CA VAL A 42 -10.94 -8.35 1.39
C VAL A 42 -11.52 -6.94 1.51
N LEU A 43 -11.45 -6.34 2.71
CA LEU A 43 -11.92 -4.98 2.93
C LEU A 43 -11.16 -3.96 2.07
N ALA A 44 -9.83 -4.02 2.09
CA ALA A 44 -8.98 -3.12 1.30
C ALA A 44 -9.26 -3.26 -0.20
N TYR A 45 -9.34 -4.50 -0.68
CA TYR A 45 -9.70 -4.79 -2.06
C TYR A 45 -11.06 -4.19 -2.46
N LEU A 46 -12.10 -4.43 -1.66
CA LEU A 46 -13.46 -3.97 -1.99
C LEU A 46 -13.56 -2.44 -1.99
N VAL A 47 -12.97 -1.78 -1.00
CA VAL A 47 -12.97 -0.30 -0.93
C VAL A 47 -12.18 0.29 -2.10
N ALA A 48 -11.00 -0.27 -2.42
CA ALA A 48 -10.21 0.15 -3.57
C ALA A 48 -10.97 -0.05 -4.88
N PHE A 49 -11.50 -1.24 -5.12
CA PHE A 49 -12.29 -1.55 -6.33
C PHE A 49 -13.47 -0.58 -6.52
N LEU A 50 -14.24 -0.32 -5.46
CA LEU A 50 -15.36 0.61 -5.52
C LEU A 50 -14.91 2.05 -5.82
N SER A 51 -13.77 2.45 -5.29
CA SER A 51 -13.17 3.76 -5.51
C SER A 51 -12.66 3.93 -6.93
N GLU A 52 -11.96 2.92 -7.47
CA GLU A 52 -11.49 2.91 -8.86
C GLU A 52 -12.66 2.84 -9.84
N TYR A 53 -13.64 1.97 -9.57
CA TYR A 53 -14.86 1.86 -10.35
C TYR A 53 -15.66 3.19 -10.39
N SER A 54 -15.71 3.91 -9.27
CA SER A 54 -16.33 5.23 -9.18
C SER A 54 -15.51 6.27 -9.95
N SER A 55 -14.18 6.33 -9.77
CA SER A 55 -13.32 7.32 -10.42
C SER A 55 -13.34 7.23 -11.93
N THR A 56 -13.40 6.01 -12.49
CA THR A 56 -13.52 5.84 -13.95
C THR A 56 -14.84 6.36 -14.51
N ARG A 57 -15.86 6.63 -13.68
CA ARG A 57 -17.20 7.10 -14.09
C ARG A 57 -17.46 8.55 -13.75
N ASN A 58 -17.19 8.97 -12.52
CA ASN A 58 -17.52 10.28 -11.99
C ASN A 58 -16.32 11.08 -11.46
N GLY A 59 -15.12 10.49 -11.52
CA GLY A 59 -13.90 11.15 -11.07
C GLY A 59 -13.62 11.08 -9.56
N PHE A 60 -14.52 10.53 -8.74
CA PHE A 60 -14.31 10.45 -7.30
C PHE A 60 -13.84 9.04 -6.88
N PRO A 61 -12.78 8.91 -6.07
CA PRO A 61 -11.99 9.96 -5.41
C PRO A 61 -10.69 10.35 -6.14
N PHE A 62 -10.21 9.61 -7.15
CA PHE A 62 -8.86 9.75 -7.73
C PHE A 62 -8.75 10.75 -8.90
N GLY A 63 -9.85 11.37 -9.31
CA GLY A 63 -9.96 12.09 -10.56
C GLY A 63 -10.50 11.23 -11.70
N HIS A 64 -10.82 11.85 -12.83
CA HIS A 64 -11.31 11.15 -14.01
C HIS A 64 -10.16 10.49 -14.77
N TYR A 65 -10.11 9.17 -14.76
CA TYR A 65 -9.19 8.38 -15.58
C TYR A 65 -9.91 7.19 -16.24
N SER A 66 -9.23 6.56 -17.16
CA SER A 66 -9.72 5.35 -17.81
C SER A 66 -8.59 4.34 -17.93
N TYR A 67 -8.88 3.08 -17.72
CA TYR A 67 -7.96 1.98 -17.98
C TYR A 67 -7.84 1.70 -19.47
N ILE A 68 -6.67 1.22 -19.90
CA ILE A 68 -6.39 0.80 -21.28
C ILE A 68 -6.57 -0.71 -21.33
N GLU A 69 -7.51 -1.16 -22.14
CA GLU A 69 -7.94 -2.57 -22.20
C GLU A 69 -7.01 -3.50 -23.01
N SER A 70 -5.76 -3.08 -23.30
CA SER A 70 -4.83 -3.85 -24.11
C SER A 70 -4.45 -5.23 -23.53
N THR A 71 -4.65 -5.43 -22.24
CA THR A 71 -4.34 -6.67 -21.52
C THR A 71 -5.58 -7.44 -21.08
N ARG A 72 -6.78 -7.04 -21.55
CA ARG A 72 -8.05 -7.61 -21.08
C ARG A 72 -8.17 -9.10 -21.31
N ASP A 73 -7.61 -9.61 -22.41
CA ASP A 73 -7.60 -11.04 -22.73
C ASP A 73 -6.44 -11.82 -22.08
N GLN A 74 -5.56 -11.13 -21.34
CA GLN A 74 -4.33 -11.69 -20.76
C GLN A 74 -4.37 -11.70 -19.23
N GLU A 75 -5.10 -10.80 -18.59
CA GLU A 75 -5.21 -10.68 -17.13
C GLU A 75 -6.68 -10.56 -16.69
N LEU A 76 -6.93 -10.88 -15.42
CA LEU A 76 -8.26 -10.82 -14.84
C LEU A 76 -8.72 -9.36 -14.65
N TRP A 77 -9.90 -9.06 -15.18
CA TRP A 77 -10.59 -7.80 -14.99
C TRP A 77 -11.93 -8.02 -14.29
N ILE A 78 -12.30 -7.11 -13.40
CA ILE A 78 -13.63 -7.05 -12.83
C ILE A 78 -14.29 -5.78 -13.35
N SER A 79 -15.31 -5.94 -14.21
CA SER A 79 -15.90 -4.84 -14.98
C SER A 79 -14.83 -4.14 -15.84
N ASN A 80 -14.51 -2.88 -15.56
CA ASN A 80 -13.50 -2.09 -16.28
C ASN A 80 -12.25 -1.79 -15.42
N VAL A 81 -12.03 -2.55 -14.35
CA VAL A 81 -10.89 -2.39 -13.43
C VAL A 81 -10.04 -3.66 -13.44
N PRO A 82 -8.73 -3.58 -13.67
CA PRO A 82 -7.83 -4.73 -13.54
C PRO A 82 -7.82 -5.25 -12.09
N PHE A 83 -7.97 -6.55 -11.92
CA PHE A 83 -8.01 -7.19 -10.59
C PHE A 83 -6.78 -6.87 -9.73
N MET A 84 -5.60 -6.83 -10.35
CA MET A 84 -4.33 -6.62 -9.67
C MET A 84 -4.20 -5.21 -9.06
N ASP A 85 -4.86 -4.21 -9.67
CA ASP A 85 -4.76 -2.81 -9.28
C ASP A 85 -5.40 -2.61 -7.91
N SER A 86 -6.68 -2.95 -7.78
CA SER A 86 -7.38 -2.94 -6.48
C SER A 86 -6.71 -3.84 -5.44
N LEU A 87 -6.10 -4.96 -5.84
CA LEU A 87 -5.39 -5.86 -4.94
C LEU A 87 -4.15 -5.21 -4.33
N SER A 88 -3.49 -4.31 -5.06
CA SER A 88 -2.29 -3.60 -4.61
C SER A 88 -2.55 -2.73 -3.38
N PHE A 89 -3.72 -2.16 -3.24
CA PHE A 89 -4.10 -1.36 -2.08
C PHE A 89 -3.98 -2.14 -0.77
N SER A 90 -4.23 -3.44 -0.78
CA SER A 90 -4.16 -4.26 0.43
C SER A 90 -2.78 -4.23 1.08
N PHE A 91 -1.72 -4.42 0.30
CA PHE A 91 -0.37 -4.40 0.87
C PHE A 91 0.18 -2.97 1.07
N LEU A 92 -0.14 -2.02 0.19
CA LEU A 92 0.32 -0.62 0.34
C LEU A 92 -0.27 0.04 1.60
N ILE A 93 -1.57 -0.15 1.86
CA ILE A 93 -2.22 0.37 3.07
C ILE A 93 -1.68 -0.35 4.31
N TYR A 94 -1.50 -1.67 4.26
CA TYR A 94 -1.02 -2.43 5.42
C TYR A 94 0.41 -2.04 5.83
N VAL A 95 1.34 -1.92 4.88
CA VAL A 95 2.72 -1.54 5.22
C VAL A 95 2.78 -0.10 5.74
N SER A 96 1.94 0.79 5.24
CA SER A 96 1.77 2.15 5.75
C SER A 96 1.19 2.16 7.18
N TYR A 97 0.22 1.29 7.45
CA TYR A 97 -0.35 1.12 8.78
C TYR A 97 0.67 0.59 9.80
N THR A 98 1.42 -0.45 9.46
CA THR A 98 2.46 -0.99 10.35
C THR A 98 3.60 0.00 10.55
N PHE A 99 3.92 0.79 9.54
CA PHE A 99 4.90 1.87 9.69
C PHE A 99 4.38 2.97 10.63
N SER A 100 3.12 3.37 10.50
CA SER A 100 2.49 4.30 11.43
C SER A 100 2.49 3.76 12.87
N LEU A 101 2.21 2.47 13.06
CA LEU A 101 2.35 1.83 14.37
C LEU A 101 3.77 1.93 14.93
N LEU A 102 4.80 1.70 14.12
CA LEU A 102 6.20 1.87 14.53
C LEU A 102 6.47 3.31 15.01
N LEU A 103 5.97 4.32 14.29
CA LEU A 103 6.19 5.73 14.63
C LEU A 103 5.53 6.13 15.96
N TRP A 104 4.35 5.62 16.26
CA TRP A 104 3.58 6.04 17.43
C TRP A 104 3.72 5.13 18.65
N SER A 105 4.04 3.85 18.46
CA SER A 105 4.16 2.91 19.58
C SER A 105 5.36 3.20 20.47
N PRO A 106 5.28 2.91 21.76
CA PRO A 106 6.45 2.69 22.57
C PRO A 106 7.27 1.57 21.95
N LEU A 107 8.57 1.76 21.78
CA LEU A 107 9.46 0.71 21.29
C LEU A 107 10.27 0.13 22.45
N ILE A 108 10.44 -1.19 22.40
CA ILE A 108 11.29 -1.95 23.33
C ILE A 108 12.45 -2.49 22.50
N LYS A 109 13.68 -2.12 22.89
CA LYS A 109 14.90 -2.59 22.22
C LYS A 109 15.67 -3.50 23.15
N LYS A 110 16.04 -4.66 22.66
CA LYS A 110 16.93 -5.60 23.34
C LYS A 110 17.97 -6.07 22.32
N GLN A 111 19.16 -5.48 22.37
CA GLN A 111 20.22 -5.68 21.36
C GLN A 111 19.73 -5.31 19.94
N TRP A 112 19.61 -6.29 19.05
CA TRP A 112 19.11 -6.13 17.68
C TRP A 112 17.58 -6.31 17.56
N ASP A 113 16.92 -6.69 18.65
CA ASP A 113 15.50 -6.94 18.68
C ASP A 113 14.73 -5.65 18.98
N ILE A 114 13.93 -5.21 18.04
CA ILE A 114 13.03 -4.05 18.15
C ILE A 114 11.60 -4.56 18.13
N ARG A 115 10.88 -4.30 19.22
CA ARG A 115 9.49 -4.71 19.42
C ARG A 115 8.60 -3.49 19.58
N LEU A 116 7.36 -3.60 19.13
CA LEU A 116 6.30 -2.69 19.55
C LEU A 116 5.93 -3.01 21.00
N GLY A 117 5.80 -1.99 21.84
CA GLY A 117 5.20 -2.12 23.15
C GLY A 117 3.69 -2.35 23.05
N ASP A 118 2.95 -2.03 24.11
CA ASP A 118 1.47 -2.17 24.08
C ASP A 118 0.86 -1.28 23.00
N ILE A 119 0.28 -1.91 21.98
CA ILE A 119 -0.40 -1.25 20.85
C ILE A 119 -1.93 -1.33 20.95
N HIS A 120 -2.48 -1.97 21.99
CA HIS A 120 -3.91 -2.27 22.05
C HIS A 120 -4.79 -1.00 21.96
N SER A 121 -4.44 0.05 22.70
CA SER A 121 -5.15 1.33 22.64
C SER A 121 -4.77 2.15 21.38
N LEU A 122 -3.61 1.86 20.79
CA LEU A 122 -3.03 2.65 19.73
C LEU A 122 -3.49 2.22 18.34
N LYS A 123 -3.61 0.91 18.11
CA LYS A 123 -3.90 0.31 16.79
C LYS A 123 -5.19 0.84 16.12
N HIS A 124 -6.12 1.36 16.92
CA HIS A 124 -7.38 1.94 16.43
C HIS A 124 -7.45 3.47 16.62
N SER A 125 -6.35 4.12 16.93
CA SER A 125 -6.35 5.56 17.19
C SER A 125 -6.38 6.38 15.90
N VAL A 126 -7.07 7.51 15.93
CA VAL A 126 -7.15 8.43 14.79
C VAL A 126 -5.77 8.87 14.30
N ARG A 127 -4.82 9.11 15.22
CA ARG A 127 -3.45 9.49 14.84
C ARG A 127 -2.74 8.43 14.02
N VAL A 128 -2.94 7.14 14.32
CA VAL A 128 -2.37 6.04 13.53
C VAL A 128 -3.06 5.95 12.16
N ILE A 129 -4.39 6.07 12.12
CA ILE A 129 -5.15 6.04 10.86
C ILE A 129 -4.70 7.18 9.95
N VAL A 130 -4.69 8.41 10.45
CA VAL A 130 -4.31 9.60 9.65
C VAL A 130 -2.87 9.52 9.16
N SER A 131 -1.92 9.19 10.04
CA SER A 131 -0.51 9.10 9.62
C SER A 131 -0.25 7.92 8.67
N ALA A 132 -0.95 6.80 8.82
CA ALA A 132 -0.88 5.69 7.87
C ALA A 132 -1.46 6.10 6.50
N SER A 133 -2.55 6.87 6.47
CA SER A 133 -3.13 7.40 5.23
C SER A 133 -2.18 8.38 4.54
N ILE A 134 -1.49 9.24 5.30
CA ILE A 134 -0.45 10.11 4.76
C ILE A 134 0.72 9.29 4.19
N LEU A 135 1.19 8.28 4.91
CA LEU A 135 2.26 7.40 4.44
C LEU A 135 1.86 6.65 3.17
N CYS A 136 0.61 6.18 3.06
CA CYS A 136 0.09 5.52 1.87
C CYS A 136 0.03 6.50 0.68
N MET A 137 -0.46 7.71 0.89
CA MET A 137 -0.44 8.78 -0.11
C MET A 137 1.00 9.10 -0.55
N MET A 138 1.97 9.13 0.36
CA MET A 138 3.37 9.39 0.03
C MET A 138 4.01 8.27 -0.81
N LEU A 139 3.59 7.01 -0.63
CA LEU A 139 3.96 5.93 -1.55
C LEU A 139 3.48 6.26 -2.96
N ASP A 140 2.22 6.65 -3.11
CA ASP A 140 1.62 6.93 -4.39
C ASP A 140 2.25 8.14 -5.10
N VAL A 141 2.63 9.18 -4.35
CA VAL A 141 3.38 10.33 -4.89
C VAL A 141 4.68 9.90 -5.58
N VAL A 142 5.30 8.80 -5.13
CA VAL A 142 6.51 8.25 -5.76
C VAL A 142 6.19 7.20 -6.83
N ILE A 143 5.13 6.42 -6.64
CA ILE A 143 4.77 5.28 -7.51
C ILE A 143 4.06 5.76 -8.78
N ASP A 144 3.01 6.58 -8.63
CA ASP A 144 2.05 6.83 -9.70
C ASP A 144 2.65 7.54 -10.92
N PRO A 145 3.56 8.54 -10.79
CA PRO A 145 4.20 9.13 -11.96
C PRO A 145 5.05 8.13 -12.76
N ALA A 146 5.70 7.16 -12.10
CA ALA A 146 6.46 6.12 -12.78
C ALA A 146 5.52 5.07 -13.42
N ALA A 147 4.41 4.74 -12.76
CA ALA A 147 3.37 3.85 -13.29
C ALA A 147 2.66 4.48 -14.50
N PHE A 148 2.41 5.79 -14.49
CA PHE A 148 1.83 6.53 -15.62
C PHE A 148 2.71 6.46 -16.88
N LEU A 149 4.02 6.35 -16.72
CA LEU A 149 5.01 6.12 -17.78
C LEU A 149 5.28 4.62 -18.01
N GLY A 150 4.31 3.78 -17.74
CA GLY A 150 4.45 2.32 -17.80
C GLY A 150 4.85 1.76 -19.15
N ASP A 151 4.54 2.46 -20.26
CA ASP A 151 4.98 2.13 -21.60
C ASP A 151 6.51 2.19 -21.81
N ARG A 152 7.24 2.81 -20.88
CA ARG A 152 8.71 2.91 -20.90
C ARG A 152 9.41 1.79 -20.11
N TRP A 153 8.64 0.89 -19.49
CA TRP A 153 9.14 -0.26 -18.75
C TRP A 153 8.16 -1.44 -18.83
N PHE A 154 8.44 -2.55 -18.17
CA PHE A 154 7.68 -3.79 -18.32
C PHE A 154 6.21 -3.72 -17.85
N LEU A 155 5.80 -2.65 -17.16
CA LEU A 155 4.42 -2.48 -16.72
C LEU A 155 3.45 -2.37 -17.90
N GLY A 156 3.86 -1.69 -18.97
CA GLY A 156 2.97 -1.25 -20.03
C GLY A 156 2.12 -0.05 -19.60
N LYS A 157 1.50 0.63 -20.56
CA LYS A 157 0.58 1.72 -20.25
C LYS A 157 -0.77 1.15 -19.85
N ILE A 158 -1.15 1.27 -18.57
CA ILE A 158 -2.35 0.65 -18.02
C ILE A 158 -3.53 1.61 -17.87
N TYR A 159 -3.27 2.93 -17.75
CA TYR A 159 -4.33 3.93 -17.61
C TYR A 159 -3.88 5.29 -18.16
N PHE A 160 -4.84 6.20 -18.29
CA PHE A 160 -4.59 7.61 -18.61
C PHE A 160 -5.63 8.49 -17.92
N TYR A 161 -5.23 9.71 -17.52
CA TYR A 161 -6.15 10.74 -17.04
C TYR A 161 -6.75 11.48 -18.23
N ARG A 162 -8.02 11.90 -18.11
CA ARG A 162 -8.69 12.70 -19.14
C ARG A 162 -8.06 14.08 -19.31
N GLU A 163 -7.59 14.64 -18.21
CA GLU A 163 -6.87 15.92 -18.16
C GLU A 163 -5.51 15.67 -17.50
N ALA A 164 -4.47 16.30 -18.05
CA ALA A 164 -3.13 16.20 -17.47
C ALA A 164 -3.11 16.90 -16.11
N GLY A 165 -2.63 16.19 -15.10
CA GLY A 165 -2.49 16.73 -13.75
C GLY A 165 -1.22 17.56 -13.55
N GLU A 166 -1.15 18.24 -12.42
CA GLU A 166 -0.10 19.21 -12.08
C GLU A 166 1.22 18.58 -11.67
N TYR A 167 1.19 17.36 -11.17
CA TYR A 167 2.39 16.66 -10.68
C TYR A 167 2.79 15.53 -11.63
N PHE A 168 3.71 15.77 -12.54
CA PHE A 168 4.17 14.81 -13.56
C PHE A 168 2.99 14.13 -14.27
N HIS A 169 2.02 14.92 -14.70
CA HIS A 169 0.76 14.54 -15.35
C HIS A 169 -0.27 13.85 -14.45
N ILE A 170 0.02 13.69 -13.16
CA ILE A 170 -0.91 13.12 -12.17
C ILE A 170 -1.69 14.25 -11.50
N PRO A 171 -3.04 14.20 -11.44
CA PRO A 171 -3.84 15.22 -10.78
C PRO A 171 -3.71 15.11 -9.25
N LEU A 172 -3.72 16.25 -8.56
CA LEU A 172 -3.64 16.30 -7.09
C LEU A 172 -4.81 15.55 -6.42
N THR A 173 -5.94 15.46 -7.10
CA THR A 173 -7.08 14.65 -6.64
C THR A 173 -6.75 13.17 -6.48
N ASN A 174 -5.81 12.62 -7.29
CA ASN A 174 -5.35 11.25 -7.12
C ASN A 174 -4.74 11.04 -5.73
N PHE A 175 -3.81 11.89 -5.33
CA PHE A 175 -3.17 11.79 -4.03
C PHE A 175 -4.14 11.99 -2.87
N ALA A 176 -5.08 12.94 -3.00
CA ALA A 176 -6.17 13.10 -2.04
C ALA A 176 -7.05 11.84 -1.97
N GLY A 177 -7.29 11.19 -3.10
CA GLY A 177 -8.02 9.92 -3.20
C GLY A 177 -7.29 8.79 -2.47
N TRP A 178 -5.99 8.66 -2.63
CA TRP A 178 -5.19 7.66 -1.90
C TRP A 178 -5.24 7.87 -0.38
N PHE A 179 -5.12 9.12 0.07
CA PHE A 179 -5.31 9.44 1.49
C PHE A 179 -6.70 9.06 1.98
N PHE A 180 -7.74 9.40 1.23
CA PHE A 180 -9.13 9.12 1.57
C PHE A 180 -9.41 7.61 1.62
N VAL A 181 -9.02 6.85 0.60
CA VAL A 181 -9.26 5.41 0.51
C VAL A 181 -8.53 4.66 1.62
N ALA A 182 -7.26 4.99 1.87
CA ALA A 182 -6.52 4.42 2.98
C ALA A 182 -7.19 4.73 4.33
N GLY A 183 -7.66 5.95 4.52
CA GLY A 183 -8.40 6.36 5.72
C GLY A 183 -9.70 5.57 5.92
N VAL A 184 -10.48 5.38 4.86
CA VAL A 184 -11.73 4.57 4.90
C VAL A 184 -11.43 3.12 5.24
N VAL A 185 -10.45 2.50 4.58
CA VAL A 185 -10.06 1.11 4.85
C VAL A 185 -9.63 0.94 6.30
N LEU A 186 -8.74 1.81 6.79
CA LEU A 186 -8.21 1.70 8.15
C LEU A 186 -9.27 2.01 9.22
N PHE A 187 -10.16 2.94 8.97
CA PHE A 187 -11.28 3.24 9.85
C PHE A 187 -12.25 2.06 9.95
N CYS A 188 -12.68 1.51 8.81
CA CYS A 188 -13.56 0.34 8.77
C CYS A 188 -12.88 -0.89 9.41
N PHE A 189 -11.59 -1.10 9.12
CA PHE A 189 -10.84 -2.17 9.74
C PHE A 189 -10.73 -2.00 11.26
N ALA A 190 -10.51 -0.79 11.76
CA ALA A 190 -10.46 -0.53 13.20
C ALA A 190 -11.76 -0.89 13.90
N LEU A 191 -12.93 -0.67 13.28
CA LEU A 191 -14.23 -1.08 13.80
C LEU A 191 -14.38 -2.61 13.81
N LEU A 192 -14.02 -3.25 12.69
CA LEU A 192 -14.08 -4.71 12.56
C LEU A 192 -13.10 -5.41 13.51
N ASP A 193 -11.89 -4.89 13.66
CA ASP A 193 -10.88 -5.48 14.54
C ASP A 193 -11.27 -5.37 16.01
N ARG A 194 -11.90 -4.27 16.43
CA ARG A 194 -12.50 -4.16 17.78
C ARG A 194 -13.57 -5.22 18.02
N TRP A 195 -14.43 -5.47 17.03
CA TRP A 195 -15.43 -6.53 17.12
C TRP A 195 -14.78 -7.92 17.16
N LEU A 196 -13.76 -8.16 16.33
CA LEU A 196 -13.00 -9.41 16.32
C LEU A 196 -12.25 -9.64 17.64
N ASP A 197 -11.77 -8.60 18.30
CA ASP A 197 -11.11 -8.73 19.62
C ASP A 197 -12.07 -9.35 20.67
N THR A 198 -13.40 -9.10 20.54
CA THR A 198 -14.41 -9.68 21.44
C THR A 198 -14.76 -11.12 21.10
N LYS A 199 -14.57 -11.59 19.87
CA LYS A 199 -15.00 -12.91 19.40
C LYS A 199 -13.84 -13.88 19.19
N ILE A 200 -12.73 -13.38 18.70
CA ILE A 200 -11.54 -14.16 18.33
C ILE A 200 -10.33 -13.38 18.85
N PRO A 201 -10.09 -13.38 20.19
CA PRO A 201 -8.95 -12.68 20.74
C PRO A 201 -7.64 -13.24 20.14
N PHE A 202 -6.76 -12.37 19.72
CA PHE A 202 -5.46 -12.72 19.16
C PHE A 202 -4.35 -12.01 19.94
N ASN A 203 -3.51 -12.79 20.59
CA ASN A 203 -2.27 -12.29 21.15
C ASN A 203 -1.18 -12.36 20.09
N SER A 204 -0.80 -11.19 19.56
CA SER A 204 0.38 -11.07 18.71
C SER A 204 1.60 -11.52 19.50
N GLN A 205 2.08 -12.72 19.19
CA GLN A 205 3.32 -13.20 19.77
C GLN A 205 4.48 -12.69 18.93
N HIS A 206 5.42 -12.04 19.58
CA HIS A 206 6.69 -11.72 18.96
C HIS A 206 7.45 -13.04 18.70
N GLN A 207 7.61 -13.40 17.42
CA GLN A 207 8.15 -14.70 17.03
C GLN A 207 9.65 -14.65 16.73
N PHE A 208 10.16 -13.51 16.28
CA PHE A 208 11.58 -13.34 15.94
C PHE A 208 12.07 -11.90 16.09
N PRO A 209 13.39 -11.68 16.20
CA PRO A 209 13.96 -10.36 16.38
C PRO A 209 13.56 -9.36 15.28
N ALA A 210 13.32 -8.11 15.68
CA ALA A 210 12.99 -7.00 14.78
C ALA A 210 11.73 -7.18 13.92
N GLN A 211 10.80 -8.05 14.31
CA GLN A 211 9.53 -8.27 13.59
C GLN A 211 8.78 -6.96 13.33
N ALA A 212 8.88 -5.98 14.24
CA ALA A 212 8.28 -4.66 14.08
C ALA A 212 8.78 -3.86 12.87
N LEU A 213 9.95 -4.20 12.33
CA LEU A 213 10.56 -3.54 11.18
C LEU A 213 10.18 -4.16 9.83
N LEU A 214 9.50 -5.30 9.80
CA LEU A 214 9.19 -6.01 8.55
C LEU A 214 8.25 -5.21 7.65
N GLY A 215 7.15 -4.66 8.20
CA GLY A 215 6.23 -3.84 7.42
C GLY A 215 6.88 -2.55 6.92
N PRO A 216 7.54 -1.75 7.76
CA PRO A 216 8.39 -0.64 7.31
C PRO A 216 9.45 -1.05 6.28
N GLY A 217 10.04 -2.24 6.43
CA GLY A 217 10.99 -2.79 5.46
C GLY A 217 10.39 -2.99 4.07
N ILE A 218 9.17 -3.54 3.99
CA ILE A 218 8.45 -3.65 2.70
C ILE A 218 8.08 -2.26 2.17
N TYR A 219 7.65 -1.34 3.03
CA TYR A 219 7.36 0.04 2.62
C TYR A 219 8.54 0.65 1.87
N PHE A 220 9.76 0.56 2.43
CA PHE A 220 10.97 1.02 1.75
C PHE A 220 11.35 0.14 0.56
N GLY A 221 11.06 -1.15 0.58
CA GLY A 221 11.25 -2.04 -0.56
C GLY A 221 10.43 -1.58 -1.78
N VAL A 222 9.18 -1.17 -1.57
CA VAL A 222 8.32 -0.59 -2.62
C VAL A 222 8.90 0.72 -3.14
N LEU A 223 9.35 1.62 -2.25
CA LEU A 223 9.98 2.89 -2.67
C LEU A 223 11.26 2.65 -3.48
N VAL A 224 12.15 1.78 -3.01
CA VAL A 224 13.40 1.45 -3.71
C VAL A 224 13.12 0.85 -5.09
N PHE A 225 12.15 -0.06 -5.18
CA PHE A 225 11.73 -0.64 -6.47
C PHE A 225 11.28 0.44 -7.45
N ASN A 226 10.37 1.33 -7.02
CA ASN A 226 9.85 2.38 -7.89
C ASN A 226 10.91 3.43 -8.26
N LEU A 227 11.79 3.81 -7.32
CA LEU A 227 12.92 4.71 -7.61
C LEU A 227 13.89 4.08 -8.61
N ALA A 228 14.19 2.79 -8.48
CA ALA A 228 15.03 2.08 -9.44
C ALA A 228 14.42 2.11 -10.85
N VAL A 229 13.11 1.87 -10.98
CA VAL A 229 12.37 2.00 -12.23
C VAL A 229 12.43 3.44 -12.76
N THR A 230 12.17 4.43 -11.91
CA THR A 230 12.15 5.85 -12.27
C THR A 230 13.51 6.28 -12.87
N PHE A 231 14.62 5.91 -12.25
CA PHE A 231 15.95 6.19 -12.78
C PHE A 231 16.26 5.37 -14.04
N TYR A 232 15.81 4.12 -14.10
CA TYR A 232 15.98 3.27 -15.27
C TYR A 232 15.33 3.85 -16.53
N ILE A 233 14.12 4.43 -16.40
CA ILE A 233 13.42 5.08 -17.51
C ILE A 233 13.95 6.49 -17.82
N GLY A 234 14.96 6.98 -17.09
CA GLY A 234 15.63 8.25 -17.32
C GLY A 234 14.92 9.48 -16.75
N GLU A 235 13.94 9.30 -15.86
CA GLU A 235 13.21 10.40 -15.20
C GLU A 235 13.98 10.95 -14.00
N ILE A 236 15.08 11.67 -14.28
CA ILE A 236 16.05 12.12 -13.26
C ILE A 236 15.42 13.06 -12.22
N LEU A 237 14.63 14.05 -12.65
CA LEU A 237 13.99 15.01 -11.73
C LEU A 237 12.98 14.30 -10.81
N LEU A 238 12.17 13.44 -11.38
CA LEU A 238 11.18 12.65 -10.63
C LEU A 238 11.90 11.73 -9.62
N GLY A 239 12.95 11.03 -10.07
CA GLY A 239 13.76 10.17 -9.21
C GLY A 239 14.44 10.92 -8.08
N PHE A 240 14.93 12.15 -8.33
CA PHE A 240 15.53 13.00 -7.31
C PHE A 240 14.48 13.41 -6.25
N LEU A 241 13.31 13.90 -6.67
CA LEU A 241 12.22 14.28 -5.76
C LEU A 241 11.72 13.08 -4.95
N GLY A 242 11.50 11.93 -5.60
CA GLY A 242 11.10 10.70 -4.91
C GLY A 242 12.16 10.23 -3.90
N THR A 243 13.45 10.40 -4.22
CA THR A 243 14.56 10.11 -3.29
C THR A 243 14.51 11.03 -2.08
N LEU A 244 14.30 12.33 -2.26
CA LEU A 244 14.17 13.28 -1.13
C LEU A 244 13.00 12.92 -0.21
N ILE A 245 11.84 12.60 -0.78
CA ILE A 245 10.65 12.13 -0.03
C ILE A 245 11.01 10.87 0.76
N SER A 246 11.62 9.90 0.12
CA SER A 246 11.99 8.61 0.74
C SER A 246 13.00 8.80 1.88
N LEU A 247 13.99 9.68 1.72
CA LEU A 247 14.96 10.01 2.76
C LEU A 247 14.33 10.75 3.93
N ALA A 248 13.38 11.65 3.68
CA ALA A 248 12.64 12.33 4.75
C ALA A 248 11.85 11.32 5.59
N ILE A 249 11.11 10.41 4.96
CA ILE A 249 10.35 9.35 5.64
C ILE A 249 11.30 8.39 6.38
N PHE A 250 12.42 8.01 5.78
CA PHE A 250 13.45 7.17 6.41
C PHE A 250 14.05 7.83 7.65
N SER A 251 14.28 9.15 7.59
CA SER A 251 14.79 9.91 8.72
C SER A 251 13.84 9.89 9.92
N LEU A 252 12.52 9.93 9.69
CA LEU A 252 11.51 9.78 10.75
C LEU A 252 11.62 8.40 11.42
N ALA A 253 11.75 7.32 10.63
CA ALA A 253 11.92 5.97 11.16
C ALA A 253 13.22 5.85 11.99
N LEU A 254 14.34 6.34 11.45
CA LEU A 254 15.62 6.32 12.16
C LEU A 254 15.59 7.12 13.47
N PHE A 255 14.97 8.30 13.43
CA PHE A 255 14.82 9.13 14.64
C PHE A 255 14.04 8.38 15.71
N LYS A 256 12.91 7.75 15.31
CA LYS A 256 12.10 6.95 16.23
C LYS A 256 12.87 5.78 16.85
N VAL A 257 13.59 5.01 16.02
CA VAL A 257 14.38 3.86 16.50
C VAL A 257 15.56 4.29 17.40
N LYS A 258 16.20 5.44 17.11
CA LYS A 258 17.30 5.97 17.94
C LYS A 258 16.88 6.48 19.31
N GLN A 259 15.60 6.86 19.48
CA GLN A 259 15.07 7.29 20.79
C GLN A 259 14.93 6.14 21.79
N VAL A 260 15.02 4.90 21.33
CA VAL A 260 14.90 3.72 22.19
C VAL A 260 16.26 3.44 22.82
N LYS A 261 16.34 3.65 24.13
CA LYS A 261 17.52 3.33 24.94
C LYS A 261 17.62 1.84 25.25
#